data_f44666f7fd80c1c1575780774f01e5ab
#
_entry.id   f44666f7fd80c1c1575780774f01e5ab
#
_cell.length_a   1.000
_cell.length_b   1.000
_cell.length_c   1.000
_cell.angle_alpha   90.00
_cell.angle_beta   90.00
_cell.angle_gamma   90.00
#
_symmetry.space_group_name_H-M   'P 1'
#
loop_
_entity.id
_entity.type
_entity.pdbx_description
1 polymer ?
#
loop_
_entity_poly.entity_id
_entity_poly.type
_entity_poly.pdbx_seq_one_letter_code
_entity_poly.pdbx_strand_id
1 'polypeptide(L)'
;MSMIGKTLAQYKIIAPIGRGGMGEVFKAKDQKLGRDVAIKVLPEEFARDADRVARFQREAKLLASLNHPNIGAIYGLEESGGTNFLVLELVEGDTLADQIKKGPIPVEESLKLAHQIAEALEAAHEKGVIHRDLKPANIKVTPEGKIKVLDFGLAKAYAGEQEQLNLSNSPTLSDAATQQ
;
A
#
# COMPACT_ATOMS: atom_id res chain seq x y z
N MET A 1 9.71 -21.95 -1.15
CA MET A 1 9.63 -22.26 -2.61
C MET A 1 9.47 -20.94 -3.38
N SER A 2 10.18 -20.78 -4.50
CA SER A 2 10.03 -19.55 -5.33
C SER A 2 8.63 -19.46 -5.92
N MET A 3 8.02 -18.28 -5.87
CA MET A 3 6.74 -17.98 -6.53
C MET A 3 6.92 -17.65 -8.01
N ILE A 4 8.14 -17.32 -8.45
CA ILE A 4 8.46 -16.94 -9.83
C ILE A 4 8.11 -18.09 -10.80
N GLY A 5 7.42 -17.77 -11.88
CA GLY A 5 6.94 -18.70 -12.90
C GLY A 5 5.62 -19.42 -12.57
N LYS A 6 5.15 -19.36 -11.31
CA LYS A 6 3.84 -19.90 -10.93
C LYS A 6 2.71 -18.98 -11.44
N THR A 7 1.53 -19.59 -11.55
CA THR A 7 0.30 -18.87 -11.88
C THR A 7 -0.65 -18.91 -10.69
N LEU A 8 -1.09 -17.74 -10.24
CA LEU A 8 -2.16 -17.58 -9.26
C LEU A 8 -3.41 -17.11 -10.01
N ALA A 9 -4.47 -17.94 -10.06
CA ALA A 9 -5.64 -17.71 -10.91
C ALA A 9 -5.22 -17.44 -12.36
N GLN A 10 -5.36 -16.21 -12.85
CA GLN A 10 -4.97 -15.78 -14.21
C GLN A 10 -3.64 -15.01 -14.26
N TYR A 11 -2.97 -14.82 -13.11
CA TYR A 11 -1.79 -13.96 -12.98
C TYR A 11 -0.51 -14.80 -12.97
N LYS A 12 0.28 -14.72 -14.02
CA LYS A 12 1.58 -15.38 -14.11
C LYS A 12 2.63 -14.50 -13.42
N ILE A 13 3.22 -15.01 -12.33
CA ILE A 13 4.27 -14.32 -11.58
C ILE A 13 5.56 -14.23 -12.39
N ILE A 14 6.08 -13.02 -12.56
CA ILE A 14 7.26 -12.73 -13.38
C ILE A 14 8.51 -12.51 -12.51
N ALA A 15 8.41 -11.59 -11.54
CA ALA A 15 9.56 -11.18 -10.73
C ALA A 15 9.11 -10.64 -9.36
N PRO A 16 9.93 -10.75 -8.30
CA PRO A 16 9.69 -10.04 -7.05
C PRO A 16 9.98 -8.55 -7.25
N ILE A 17 9.17 -7.68 -6.68
CA ILE A 17 9.36 -6.21 -6.72
C ILE A 17 9.41 -5.56 -5.35
N GLY A 18 9.03 -6.30 -4.29
CA GLY A 18 9.11 -5.81 -2.92
C GLY A 18 8.82 -6.90 -1.90
N ARG A 19 9.31 -6.68 -0.68
CA ARG A 19 9.01 -7.50 0.49
C ARG A 19 8.84 -6.59 1.70
N GLY A 20 7.80 -6.78 2.46
CA GLY A 20 7.51 -6.01 3.66
C GLY A 20 6.81 -6.84 4.73
N GLY A 21 6.49 -6.23 5.86
CA GLY A 21 5.81 -6.90 6.99
C GLY A 21 4.43 -7.48 6.64
N MET A 22 3.81 -7.02 5.56
CA MET A 22 2.49 -7.48 5.09
C MET A 22 2.56 -8.46 3.90
N GLY A 23 3.71 -9.06 3.65
CA GLY A 23 3.88 -10.05 2.58
C GLY A 23 4.87 -9.65 1.49
N GLU A 24 4.88 -10.44 0.44
CA GLU A 24 5.74 -10.26 -0.73
C GLU A 24 4.94 -9.67 -1.89
N VAL A 25 5.57 -8.77 -2.63
CA VAL A 25 4.97 -8.13 -3.81
C VAL A 25 5.71 -8.58 -5.06
N PHE A 26 4.96 -9.02 -6.05
CA PHE A 26 5.49 -9.53 -7.32
C PHE A 26 4.93 -8.75 -8.50
N LYS A 27 5.75 -8.55 -9.53
CA LYS A 27 5.27 -8.24 -10.85
C LYS A 27 4.65 -9.49 -11.46
N ALA A 28 3.45 -9.37 -12.04
CA ALA A 28 2.76 -10.47 -12.71
C ALA A 28 2.10 -10.01 -14.01
N LYS A 29 1.82 -10.97 -14.89
CA LYS A 29 1.05 -10.76 -16.13
C LYS A 29 -0.37 -11.29 -15.93
N ASP A 30 -1.36 -10.40 -16.05
CA ASP A 30 -2.75 -10.79 -16.20
C ASP A 30 -2.94 -11.39 -17.61
N GLN A 31 -3.06 -12.71 -17.66
CA GLN A 31 -3.15 -13.45 -18.93
C GLN A 31 -4.48 -13.24 -19.66
N LYS A 32 -5.55 -12.85 -18.92
CA LYS A 32 -6.87 -12.56 -19.54
C LYS A 32 -6.92 -11.17 -20.14
N LEU A 33 -6.38 -10.16 -19.45
CA LEU A 33 -6.44 -8.77 -19.89
C LEU A 33 -5.16 -8.32 -20.61
N GLY A 34 -4.10 -9.13 -20.62
CA GLY A 34 -2.85 -8.84 -21.33
C GLY A 34 -2.04 -7.69 -20.72
N ARG A 35 -2.27 -7.30 -19.46
CA ARG A 35 -1.60 -6.20 -18.78
C ARG A 35 -0.68 -6.69 -17.68
N ASP A 36 0.31 -5.86 -17.31
CA ASP A 36 1.14 -6.09 -16.14
C ASP A 36 0.45 -5.54 -14.89
N VAL A 37 0.58 -6.25 -13.77
CA VAL A 37 -0.01 -5.92 -12.47
C VAL A 37 1.00 -6.18 -11.36
N ALA A 38 0.78 -5.59 -10.18
CA ALA A 38 1.45 -5.99 -8.95
C ALA A 38 0.56 -6.94 -8.16
N ILE A 39 1.13 -8.07 -7.71
CA ILE A 39 0.46 -9.05 -6.86
C ILE A 39 1.09 -8.99 -5.48
N LYS A 40 0.30 -8.62 -4.47
CA LYS A 40 0.72 -8.64 -3.07
C LYS A 40 0.15 -9.88 -2.40
N VAL A 41 1.02 -10.86 -2.16
CA VAL A 41 0.65 -12.13 -1.53
C VAL A 41 0.57 -11.92 -0.02
N LEU A 42 -0.56 -12.29 0.57
CA LEU A 42 -0.76 -12.19 2.01
C LEU A 42 -0.15 -13.41 2.71
N PRO A 43 0.45 -13.26 3.90
CA PRO A 43 0.99 -14.38 4.65
C PRO A 43 -0.07 -15.44 4.98
N GLU A 44 0.34 -16.72 5.03
CA GLU A 44 -0.57 -17.85 5.32
C GLU A 44 -1.26 -17.73 6.70
N GLU A 45 -0.57 -17.13 7.67
CA GLU A 45 -1.12 -16.85 9.01
C GLU A 45 -2.36 -15.96 8.96
N PHE A 46 -2.45 -15.11 7.94
CA PHE A 46 -3.59 -14.26 7.70
C PHE A 46 -4.86 -15.06 7.33
N ALA A 47 -4.72 -16.10 6.51
CA ALA A 47 -5.84 -16.95 6.07
C ALA A 47 -6.44 -17.80 7.19
N ARG A 48 -5.73 -17.96 8.32
CA ARG A 48 -6.19 -18.79 9.45
C ARG A 48 -7.22 -18.10 10.35
N ASP A 49 -7.35 -16.77 10.24
CA ASP A 49 -8.26 -15.97 11.06
C ASP A 49 -9.39 -15.42 10.16
N ALA A 50 -10.55 -16.07 10.21
CA ALA A 50 -11.72 -15.72 9.39
C ALA A 50 -12.22 -14.28 9.65
N ASP A 51 -12.15 -13.79 10.89
CA ASP A 51 -12.58 -12.43 11.25
C ASP A 51 -11.60 -11.39 10.68
N ARG A 52 -10.31 -11.71 10.68
CA ARG A 52 -9.27 -10.88 10.06
C ARG A 52 -9.44 -10.81 8.55
N VAL A 53 -9.68 -11.93 7.90
CA VAL A 53 -9.98 -12.00 6.46
C VAL A 53 -11.22 -11.17 6.12
N ALA A 54 -12.32 -11.31 6.89
CA ALA A 54 -13.55 -10.57 6.66
C ALA A 54 -13.38 -9.05 6.85
N ARG A 55 -12.59 -8.61 7.83
CA ARG A 55 -12.23 -7.18 8.02
C ARG A 55 -11.41 -6.66 6.85
N PHE A 56 -10.39 -7.42 6.46
CA PHE A 56 -9.54 -7.06 5.32
C PHE A 56 -10.33 -6.94 4.01
N GLN A 57 -11.27 -7.85 3.77
CA GLN A 57 -12.15 -7.78 2.59
C GLN A 57 -13.02 -6.51 2.60
N ARG A 58 -13.53 -6.10 3.75
CA ARG A 58 -14.31 -4.85 3.88
C ARG A 58 -13.44 -3.62 3.60
N GLU A 59 -12.25 -3.56 4.19
CA GLU A 59 -11.29 -2.47 3.96
C GLU A 59 -10.83 -2.45 2.50
N ALA A 60 -10.49 -3.60 1.92
CA ALA A 60 -10.10 -3.71 0.51
C ALA A 60 -11.19 -3.23 -0.45
N LYS A 61 -12.48 -3.53 -0.18
CA LYS A 61 -13.60 -3.01 -0.96
C LYS A 61 -13.72 -1.49 -0.89
N LEU A 62 -13.52 -0.91 0.29
CA LEU A 62 -13.52 0.54 0.47
C LEU A 62 -12.36 1.18 -0.30
N LEU A 63 -11.16 0.61 -0.17
CA LEU A 63 -9.97 1.08 -0.88
C LEU A 63 -10.08 0.94 -2.40
N ALA A 64 -10.70 -0.14 -2.89
CA ALA A 64 -10.96 -0.33 -4.32
C ALA A 64 -11.93 0.70 -4.91
N SER A 65 -12.72 1.39 -4.07
CA SER A 65 -13.58 2.50 -4.50
C SER A 65 -12.82 3.82 -4.71
N LEU A 66 -11.56 3.90 -4.25
CA LEU A 66 -10.71 5.06 -4.47
C LEU A 66 -10.24 5.06 -5.94
N ASN A 67 -10.67 6.05 -6.68
CA ASN A 67 -10.20 6.28 -8.05
C ASN A 67 -9.66 7.71 -8.14
N HIS A 68 -8.34 7.84 -8.07
CA HIS A 68 -7.65 9.12 -8.12
C HIS A 68 -6.30 8.96 -8.84
N PRO A 69 -5.87 9.94 -9.66
CA PRO A 69 -4.63 9.82 -10.44
C PRO A 69 -3.39 9.63 -9.57
N ASN A 70 -3.40 10.13 -8.34
CA ASN A 70 -2.28 10.04 -7.39
C ASN A 70 -2.45 8.93 -6.35
N ILE A 71 -3.40 8.01 -6.52
CA ILE A 71 -3.58 6.82 -5.67
C ILE A 71 -3.38 5.57 -6.52
N GLY A 72 -2.58 4.61 -6.04
CA GLY A 72 -2.43 3.31 -6.68
C GLY A 72 -3.71 2.50 -6.58
N ALA A 73 -4.25 2.06 -7.73
CA ALA A 73 -5.51 1.36 -7.79
C ALA A 73 -5.41 -0.08 -7.24
N ILE A 74 -6.46 -0.52 -6.53
CA ILE A 74 -6.69 -1.92 -6.19
C ILE A 74 -7.64 -2.49 -7.25
N TYR A 75 -7.19 -3.49 -8.01
CA TYR A 75 -7.99 -4.14 -9.04
C TYR A 75 -8.82 -5.30 -8.51
N GLY A 76 -8.36 -5.94 -7.43
CA GLY A 76 -9.09 -7.06 -6.83
C GLY A 76 -8.41 -7.63 -5.58
N LEU A 77 -9.19 -8.42 -4.86
CA LEU A 77 -8.74 -9.32 -3.80
C LEU A 77 -9.19 -10.71 -4.22
N GLU A 78 -8.25 -11.63 -4.36
CA GLU A 78 -8.50 -12.96 -4.90
C GLU A 78 -7.86 -14.04 -4.03
N GLU A 79 -8.33 -15.27 -4.21
CA GLU A 79 -7.79 -16.48 -3.60
C GLU A 79 -7.49 -17.52 -4.68
N SER A 80 -6.35 -18.17 -4.59
CA SER A 80 -5.96 -19.28 -5.46
C SER A 80 -5.13 -20.31 -4.69
N GLY A 81 -5.60 -21.54 -4.63
CA GLY A 81 -4.91 -22.65 -3.96
C GLY A 81 -4.64 -22.37 -2.47
N GLY A 82 -5.57 -21.72 -1.76
CA GLY A 82 -5.43 -21.34 -0.35
C GLY A 82 -4.55 -20.11 -0.12
N THR A 83 -4.05 -19.47 -1.17
CA THR A 83 -3.27 -18.25 -1.09
C THR A 83 -4.14 -17.03 -1.38
N ASN A 84 -4.27 -16.12 -0.41
CA ASN A 84 -4.95 -14.84 -0.59
C ASN A 84 -3.97 -13.79 -1.11
N PHE A 85 -4.40 -12.98 -2.07
CA PHE A 85 -3.56 -11.93 -2.65
C PHE A 85 -4.37 -10.76 -3.17
N LEU A 86 -3.75 -9.58 -3.14
CA LEU A 86 -4.27 -8.37 -3.78
C LEU A 86 -3.70 -8.23 -5.18
N VAL A 87 -4.55 -7.81 -6.10
CA VAL A 87 -4.18 -7.38 -7.45
C VAL A 87 -4.18 -5.87 -7.47
N LEU A 88 -3.02 -5.28 -7.74
CA LEU A 88 -2.76 -3.86 -7.63
C LEU A 88 -2.27 -3.29 -8.96
N GLU A 89 -2.42 -1.99 -9.14
CA GLU A 89 -1.76 -1.25 -10.20
C GLU A 89 -0.23 -1.42 -10.08
N LEU A 90 0.41 -1.84 -11.17
CA LEU A 90 1.86 -1.82 -11.27
C LEU A 90 2.29 -0.40 -11.64
N VAL A 91 2.88 0.30 -10.69
CA VAL A 91 3.38 1.67 -10.89
C VAL A 91 4.87 1.61 -11.20
N GLU A 92 5.25 2.13 -12.37
CA GLU A 92 6.66 2.27 -12.76
C GLU A 92 7.31 3.46 -12.04
N GLY A 93 8.65 3.47 -11.99
CA GLY A 93 9.44 4.51 -11.34
C GLY A 93 9.98 4.10 -9.97
N ASP A 94 10.77 4.99 -9.38
CA ASP A 94 11.38 4.81 -8.06
C ASP A 94 10.42 5.19 -6.95
N THR A 95 10.67 4.69 -5.73
CA THR A 95 10.01 5.26 -4.57
C THR A 95 10.60 6.64 -4.24
N LEU A 96 9.81 7.49 -3.60
CA LEU A 96 10.30 8.77 -3.09
C LEU A 96 11.46 8.56 -2.11
N ALA A 97 11.45 7.45 -1.35
CA ALA A 97 12.56 7.07 -0.49
C ALA A 97 13.85 6.81 -1.28
N ASP A 98 13.76 6.15 -2.44
CA ASP A 98 14.92 5.87 -3.28
C ASP A 98 15.46 7.13 -3.96
N GLN A 99 14.57 8.07 -4.32
CA GLN A 99 14.98 9.38 -4.83
C GLN A 99 15.72 10.20 -3.77
N ILE A 100 15.20 10.26 -2.54
CA ILE A 100 15.84 10.96 -1.41
C ILE A 100 17.23 10.37 -1.11
N LYS A 101 17.43 9.06 -1.22
CA LYS A 101 18.75 8.43 -1.06
C LYS A 101 19.77 8.85 -2.12
N LYS A 102 19.31 9.23 -3.32
CA LYS A 102 20.19 9.69 -4.41
C LYS A 102 20.67 11.13 -4.20
N GLY A 103 20.01 11.89 -3.34
CA GLY A 103 20.36 13.28 -3.01
C GLY A 103 19.15 14.13 -2.64
N PRO A 104 19.37 15.38 -2.24
CA PRO A 104 18.30 16.32 -1.92
C PRO A 104 17.46 16.64 -3.16
N ILE A 105 16.14 16.64 -3.00
CA ILE A 105 15.21 17.06 -4.05
C ILE A 105 15.09 18.59 -4.01
N PRO A 106 15.17 19.28 -5.15
CA PRO A 106 14.99 20.74 -5.22
C PRO A 106 13.67 21.18 -4.59
N VAL A 107 13.64 22.35 -3.95
CA VAL A 107 12.46 22.85 -3.21
C VAL A 107 11.23 22.93 -4.11
N GLU A 108 11.39 23.45 -5.33
CA GLU A 108 10.27 23.58 -6.27
C GLU A 108 9.67 22.21 -6.65
N GLU A 109 10.52 21.22 -6.87
CA GLU A 109 10.08 19.84 -7.16
C GLU A 109 9.43 19.22 -5.92
N SER A 110 10.02 19.40 -4.74
CA SER A 110 9.45 18.94 -3.47
C SER A 110 8.04 19.49 -3.24
N LEU A 111 7.81 20.76 -3.54
CA LEU A 111 6.48 21.39 -3.42
C LEU A 111 5.47 20.77 -4.40
N LYS A 112 5.88 20.48 -5.64
CA LYS A 112 5.02 19.82 -6.64
C LYS A 112 4.63 18.41 -6.20
N LEU A 113 5.59 17.64 -5.65
CA LEU A 113 5.33 16.31 -5.13
C LEU A 113 4.42 16.35 -3.89
N ALA A 114 4.68 17.28 -2.95
CA ALA A 114 3.88 17.46 -1.74
C ALA A 114 2.43 17.84 -2.06
N HIS A 115 2.21 18.70 -3.06
CA HIS A 115 0.86 19.05 -3.52
C HIS A 115 0.08 17.82 -4.00
N GLN A 116 0.69 17.02 -4.88
CA GLN A 116 0.05 15.79 -5.37
C GLN A 116 -0.24 14.78 -4.25
N ILE A 117 0.64 14.67 -3.24
CA ILE A 117 0.41 13.84 -2.05
C ILE A 117 -0.80 14.35 -1.28
N ALA A 118 -0.90 15.67 -1.08
CA ALA A 118 -2.03 16.28 -0.37
C ALA A 118 -3.36 16.01 -1.09
N GLU A 119 -3.42 16.16 -2.43
CA GLU A 119 -4.60 15.83 -3.25
C GLU A 119 -5.02 14.36 -3.10
N ALA A 120 -4.04 13.43 -3.09
CA ALA A 120 -4.32 12.02 -2.89
C ALA A 120 -4.91 11.73 -1.49
N LEU A 121 -4.37 12.40 -0.45
CA LEU A 121 -4.87 12.24 0.92
C LEU A 121 -6.26 12.87 1.10
N GLU A 122 -6.50 14.05 0.52
CA GLU A 122 -7.80 14.72 0.53
C GLU A 122 -8.87 13.80 -0.07
N ALA A 123 -8.63 13.28 -1.29
CA ALA A 123 -9.56 12.38 -1.96
C ALA A 123 -9.85 11.09 -1.17
N ALA A 124 -8.87 10.57 -0.43
CA ALA A 124 -9.06 9.43 0.44
C ALA A 124 -9.86 9.80 1.69
N HIS A 125 -9.55 10.94 2.34
CA HIS A 125 -10.22 11.42 3.54
C HIS A 125 -11.70 11.75 3.29
N GLU A 126 -12.06 12.30 2.14
CA GLU A 126 -13.45 12.53 1.73
C GLU A 126 -14.28 11.24 1.71
N LYS A 127 -13.62 10.10 1.47
CA LYS A 127 -14.24 8.76 1.52
C LYS A 127 -14.05 8.04 2.87
N GLY A 128 -13.58 8.76 3.90
CA GLY A 128 -13.36 8.21 5.23
C GLY A 128 -12.16 7.26 5.33
N VAL A 129 -11.26 7.27 4.33
CA VAL A 129 -10.06 6.44 4.29
C VAL A 129 -8.85 7.21 4.78
N ILE A 130 -8.18 6.71 5.80
CA ILE A 130 -6.92 7.27 6.34
C ILE A 130 -5.78 6.33 5.98
N HIS A 131 -4.64 6.86 5.53
CA HIS A 131 -3.50 6.06 5.06
C HIS A 131 -2.82 5.26 6.19
N ARG A 132 -2.59 5.87 7.36
CA ARG A 132 -2.02 5.30 8.59
C ARG A 132 -0.55 4.86 8.56
N ASP A 133 0.05 4.72 7.40
CA ASP A 133 1.48 4.37 7.21
C ASP A 133 2.08 5.18 6.07
N LEU A 134 1.77 6.49 6.02
CA LEU A 134 2.33 7.37 4.98
C LEU A 134 3.83 7.59 5.23
N LYS A 135 4.63 7.19 4.25
CA LYS A 135 6.09 7.34 4.27
C LYS A 135 6.64 7.36 2.85
N PRO A 136 7.85 7.90 2.61
CA PRO A 136 8.43 8.00 1.26
C PRO A 136 8.53 6.66 0.53
N ALA A 137 8.67 5.53 1.25
CA ALA A 137 8.70 4.20 0.66
C ALA A 137 7.35 3.75 0.06
N ASN A 138 6.24 4.34 0.51
CA ASN A 138 4.88 4.06 0.01
C ASN A 138 4.42 5.09 -1.05
N ILE A 139 5.32 5.90 -1.56
CA ILE A 139 5.07 6.87 -2.63
C ILE A 139 5.96 6.53 -3.81
N LYS A 140 5.37 6.24 -4.95
CA LYS A 140 6.07 6.07 -6.23
C LYS A 140 6.07 7.39 -6.98
N VAL A 141 7.19 7.69 -7.66
CA VAL A 141 7.31 8.82 -8.57
C VAL A 141 7.54 8.27 -9.97
N THR A 142 6.59 8.53 -10.87
CA THR A 142 6.69 8.04 -12.26
C THR A 142 7.74 8.84 -13.03
N PRO A 143 8.21 8.33 -14.19
CA PRO A 143 9.15 9.07 -15.05
C PRO A 143 8.64 10.45 -15.47
N GLU A 144 7.32 10.65 -15.53
CA GLU A 144 6.67 11.91 -15.89
C GLU A 144 6.52 12.88 -14.70
N GLY A 145 7.07 12.54 -13.51
CA GLY A 145 6.98 13.34 -12.30
C GLY A 145 5.61 13.32 -11.60
N LYS A 146 4.76 12.34 -11.91
CA LYS A 146 3.51 12.10 -11.19
C LYS A 146 3.77 11.18 -10.01
N ILE A 147 3.06 11.42 -8.90
CA ILE A 147 3.14 10.51 -7.77
C ILE A 147 1.97 9.51 -7.76
N LYS A 148 2.22 8.38 -7.15
CA LYS A 148 1.20 7.41 -6.75
C LYS A 148 1.43 7.02 -5.30
N VAL A 149 0.47 7.32 -4.43
CA VAL A 149 0.46 6.84 -3.04
C VAL A 149 -0.05 5.41 -3.04
N LEU A 150 0.72 4.51 -2.45
CA LEU A 150 0.46 3.07 -2.39
C LEU A 150 0.13 2.63 -0.97
N ASP A 151 -0.46 1.43 -0.84
CA ASP A 151 -0.70 0.75 0.44
C ASP A 151 -1.59 1.53 1.44
N PHE A 152 -2.58 2.29 0.97
CA PHE A 152 -3.58 2.92 1.83
C PHE A 152 -4.24 1.91 2.78
N GLY A 153 -4.28 2.25 4.08
CA GLY A 153 -5.11 1.62 5.09
C GLY A 153 -4.92 0.12 5.36
N LEU A 154 -4.21 -0.60 4.51
CA LEU A 154 -4.03 -2.06 4.60
C LEU A 154 -3.34 -2.49 5.91
N ALA A 155 -2.53 -1.62 6.52
CA ALA A 155 -1.85 -1.89 7.78
C ALA A 155 -2.82 -2.20 8.93
N LYS A 156 -3.94 -1.47 9.04
CA LYS A 156 -4.94 -1.69 10.09
C LYS A 156 -5.72 -2.99 9.87
N ALA A 157 -6.10 -3.26 8.64
CA ALA A 157 -6.82 -4.49 8.31
C ALA A 157 -5.98 -5.74 8.66
N TYR A 158 -4.64 -5.57 8.62
CA TYR A 158 -3.67 -6.62 8.93
C TYR A 158 -3.39 -6.77 10.43
N ALA A 159 -3.21 -5.67 11.19
CA ALA A 159 -2.70 -5.68 12.56
C ALA A 159 -3.71 -6.18 13.62
N GLY A 160 -5.03 -6.14 13.35
CA GLY A 160 -6.05 -6.46 14.37
C GLY A 160 -6.14 -5.42 15.50
N GLU A 161 -7.15 -5.55 16.38
CA GLU A 161 -7.43 -4.56 17.43
C GLU A 161 -6.39 -4.48 18.57
N GLN A 162 -5.55 -5.51 18.75
CA GLN A 162 -4.61 -5.56 19.87
C GLN A 162 -3.47 -4.53 19.80
N GLU A 163 -3.08 -4.06 18.60
CA GLU A 163 -2.10 -2.98 18.48
C GLU A 163 -2.67 -1.58 18.72
N GLN A 164 -3.99 -1.40 18.62
CA GLN A 164 -4.61 -0.09 18.89
C GLN A 164 -4.54 0.32 20.36
N LEU A 165 -4.55 -0.65 21.29
CA LEU A 165 -4.43 -0.38 22.72
C LEU A 165 -3.02 0.11 23.10
N ASN A 166 -2.00 -0.29 22.38
CA ASN A 166 -0.62 0.13 22.63
C ASN A 166 -0.29 1.53 22.06
N LEU A 167 -0.96 1.94 20.97
CA LEU A 167 -0.78 3.28 20.39
C LEU A 167 -1.53 4.37 21.19
N SER A 168 -2.63 4.01 21.85
CA SER A 168 -3.38 4.93 22.73
C SER A 168 -2.63 5.20 24.06
N ASN A 169 -1.66 4.37 24.42
CA ASN A 169 -0.83 4.51 25.62
C ASN A 169 0.54 5.19 25.36
N SER A 170 0.79 5.71 24.16
CA SER A 170 1.94 6.57 23.92
C SER A 170 1.75 7.89 24.68
N PRO A 171 2.67 8.29 25.58
CA PRO A 171 2.53 9.55 26.29
C PRO A 171 2.59 10.69 25.27
N THR A 172 1.48 11.35 25.07
CA THR A 172 1.43 12.65 24.40
C THR A 172 2.28 13.63 25.19
N LEU A 173 3.18 14.34 24.50
CA LEU A 173 3.99 15.42 25.04
C LEU A 173 3.12 16.60 25.52
N SER A 174 2.44 16.45 26.65
CA SER A 174 1.61 17.50 27.24
C SER A 174 1.96 17.82 28.69
N ASP A 175 3.16 17.46 29.19
CA ASP A 175 3.61 17.84 30.53
C ASP A 175 5.02 18.47 30.54
N ALA A 176 5.19 19.53 29.75
CA ALA A 176 6.39 20.36 29.85
C ALA A 176 6.06 21.86 29.71
N ALA A 177 5.11 22.35 30.48
CA ALA A 177 4.93 23.80 30.69
C ALA A 177 4.06 24.10 31.91
N THR A 178 4.53 23.77 33.13
CA THR A 178 4.11 24.50 34.34
C THR A 178 5.08 24.16 35.47
N GLN A 179 6.26 24.79 35.48
CA GLN A 179 7.03 25.08 36.67
C GLN A 179 7.99 26.23 36.35
N GLN A 180 7.54 27.45 36.55
CA GLN A 180 8.25 28.58 37.13
C GLN A 180 7.24 29.59 37.60
#